data_31fc4d730a368e9b382563acf07d0e01
#
_entry.id   31fc4d730a368e9b382563acf07d0e01
#
_cell.length_a   1.000
_cell.length_b   1.000
_cell.length_c   1.000
_cell.angle_alpha   90.00
_cell.angle_beta   90.00
_cell.angle_gamma   90.00
#
_symmetry.space_group_name_H-M   'P 1'
#
loop_
_entity.id
_entity.type
_entity.pdbx_description
1 polymer ?
#
loop_
_entity_poly.entity_id
_entity_poly.type
_entity_poly.pdbx_seq_one_letter_code
_entity_poly.pdbx_strand_id
1 'polypeptide(L)'
;MGTSASAAAVIGSGSNANAQASVKKDTTVSIPAPSPSQLDRDVGVIKPPTSIKRAAQRPGSDLMVQILKDLNIEFIAANPASSFEGLQESIINYGPIPNTMPELITALHEESAVDMAHGYAKCEGAPMAVMLHGTVGLQHASMAIYQAYHDKTPVIIIVGRDDKFFRQEQTANDIAGLTRAFTKWDAQPTSLKDTLAAIQRAYKEAITPPMGPTVIVIDTEFQKEEAGELKIPTYTPPIFKTINKKQAKNIAQNLME
;
A
#
# COMPACT_ATOMS: atom_id res chain seq x y z
N MET A 1 5.64 -6.64 66.68
CA MET A 1 6.68 -7.67 66.77
C MET A 1 7.03 -8.10 65.36
N GLY A 2 8.13 -7.59 64.87
CA GLY A 2 8.63 -7.88 63.56
C GLY A 2 9.60 -9.05 63.56
N THR A 3 9.70 -9.76 62.46
CA THR A 3 10.88 -10.60 62.17
C THR A 3 11.27 -10.41 60.72
N SER A 4 12.36 -9.70 60.55
CA SER A 4 13.12 -9.58 59.31
C SER A 4 13.90 -10.88 59.08
N ALA A 5 13.77 -11.46 57.90
CA ALA A 5 14.61 -12.57 57.45
C ALA A 5 15.65 -12.03 56.48
N SER A 6 16.91 -12.01 56.92
CA SER A 6 18.09 -11.74 56.08
C SER A 6 18.47 -12.98 55.29
N ALA A 7 18.56 -12.90 53.97
CA ALA A 7 19.14 -13.93 53.13
C ALA A 7 20.65 -13.67 52.97
N ALA A 8 21.47 -14.55 53.53
CA ALA A 8 22.92 -14.52 53.33
C ALA A 8 23.32 -15.12 52.00
N ALA A 9 24.10 -14.41 51.22
CA ALA A 9 24.70 -14.89 49.99
C ALA A 9 25.91 -15.79 50.33
N VAL A 10 25.87 -17.02 49.87
CA VAL A 10 27.01 -17.96 49.95
C VAL A 10 27.83 -17.75 48.67
N ILE A 11 29.03 -17.22 48.84
CA ILE A 11 30.04 -17.15 47.77
C ILE A 11 30.73 -18.51 47.72
N GLY A 12 30.38 -19.34 46.74
CA GLY A 12 31.08 -20.57 46.44
C GLY A 12 32.27 -20.29 45.49
N SER A 13 33.47 -20.47 45.97
CA SER A 13 34.70 -20.53 45.18
C SER A 13 34.73 -21.83 44.37
N GLY A 14 34.37 -21.76 43.11
CA GLY A 14 34.46 -22.88 42.16
C GLY A 14 35.64 -22.71 41.23
N SER A 15 36.52 -23.69 41.30
CA SER A 15 37.72 -23.87 40.50
C SER A 15 37.54 -23.74 38.98
N ASN A 16 38.50 -23.07 38.36
CA ASN A 16 38.67 -23.01 36.88
C ASN A 16 38.80 -24.41 36.28
N ALA A 17 37.74 -24.89 35.65
CA ALA A 17 37.82 -25.95 34.67
C ALA A 17 37.84 -25.31 33.30
N ASN A 18 39.00 -25.33 32.65
CA ASN A 18 39.19 -25.02 31.26
C ASN A 18 38.38 -26.00 30.41
N ALA A 19 37.12 -25.67 30.14
CA ALA A 19 36.38 -26.33 29.09
C ALA A 19 36.73 -25.61 27.76
N GLN A 20 37.78 -26.10 27.12
CA GLN A 20 37.97 -25.84 25.68
C GLN A 20 36.79 -26.49 24.94
N ALA A 21 35.72 -25.74 24.77
CA ALA A 21 34.70 -26.10 23.82
C ALA A 21 35.35 -26.10 22.42
N SER A 22 35.58 -27.31 21.88
CA SER A 22 35.91 -27.47 20.49
C SER A 22 34.72 -26.88 19.66
N VAL A 23 34.91 -25.69 19.14
CA VAL A 23 34.01 -25.11 18.14
C VAL A 23 34.06 -26.09 16.97
N LYS A 24 33.06 -26.96 16.86
CA LYS A 24 32.82 -27.69 15.60
C LYS A 24 32.72 -26.66 14.55
N LYS A 25 33.66 -26.64 13.60
CA LYS A 25 33.56 -25.90 12.37
C LYS A 25 32.24 -26.28 11.74
N ASP A 26 31.26 -25.39 11.86
CA ASP A 26 30.00 -25.50 11.14
C ASP A 26 30.39 -25.57 9.67
N THR A 27 30.16 -26.68 9.06
CA THR A 27 30.26 -26.82 7.61
C THR A 27 29.17 -25.95 7.06
N THR A 28 29.49 -24.68 6.80
CA THR A 28 28.62 -23.79 6.03
C THR A 28 28.23 -24.54 4.79
N VAL A 29 26.98 -24.96 4.72
CA VAL A 29 26.41 -25.50 3.49
C VAL A 29 26.50 -24.36 2.49
N SER A 30 27.51 -24.40 1.66
CA SER A 30 27.67 -23.44 0.58
C SER A 30 26.47 -23.61 -0.33
N ILE A 31 25.63 -22.59 -0.40
CA ILE A 31 24.56 -22.55 -1.41
C ILE A 31 25.25 -22.65 -2.77
N PRO A 32 24.94 -23.66 -3.60
CA PRO A 32 25.59 -23.79 -4.90
C PRO A 32 25.31 -22.54 -5.74
N ALA A 33 26.29 -22.14 -6.52
CA ALA A 33 26.11 -21.04 -7.46
C ALA A 33 24.93 -21.33 -8.40
N PRO A 34 24.14 -20.31 -8.78
CA PRO A 34 23.02 -20.53 -9.71
C PRO A 34 23.52 -21.13 -11.02
N SER A 35 22.77 -22.08 -11.56
CA SER A 35 23.07 -22.66 -12.87
C SER A 35 22.91 -21.62 -13.99
N PRO A 36 23.60 -21.78 -15.15
CA PRO A 36 23.37 -20.91 -16.30
C PRO A 36 21.89 -20.75 -16.68
N SER A 37 21.12 -21.83 -16.62
CA SER A 37 19.67 -21.79 -16.91
C SER A 37 18.84 -21.05 -15.87
N GLN A 38 19.30 -20.91 -14.63
CA GLN A 38 18.69 -20.06 -13.63
C GLN A 38 19.00 -18.60 -13.92
N LEU A 39 20.27 -18.30 -14.21
CA LEU A 39 20.70 -16.94 -14.60
C LEU A 39 19.98 -16.47 -15.86
N ASP A 40 19.84 -17.33 -16.87
CA ASP A 40 19.13 -17.00 -18.11
C ASP A 40 17.64 -16.69 -17.86
N ARG A 41 17.01 -17.34 -16.87
CA ARG A 41 15.65 -17.03 -16.47
C ARG A 41 15.54 -15.71 -15.70
N ASP A 42 16.52 -15.41 -14.87
CA ASP A 42 16.51 -14.20 -14.03
C ASP A 42 16.88 -12.95 -14.81
N VAL A 43 17.73 -13.09 -15.84
CA VAL A 43 18.20 -11.99 -16.70
C VAL A 43 17.48 -11.97 -18.06
N GLY A 44 16.81 -13.07 -18.39
CA GLY A 44 16.08 -13.20 -19.65
C GLY A 44 14.91 -12.24 -19.73
N VAL A 45 14.82 -11.51 -20.84
CA VAL A 45 13.63 -10.73 -21.14
C VAL A 45 12.45 -11.69 -21.27
N ILE A 46 11.62 -11.78 -20.24
CA ILE A 46 10.37 -12.52 -20.30
C ILE A 46 9.50 -11.84 -21.34
N LYS A 47 9.38 -12.45 -22.52
CA LYS A 47 8.44 -11.96 -23.52
C LYS A 47 7.03 -12.17 -22.98
N PRO A 48 6.20 -11.14 -22.90
CA PRO A 48 4.82 -11.31 -22.50
C PRO A 48 4.13 -12.29 -23.46
N PRO A 49 3.14 -13.05 -23.00
CA PRO A 49 2.40 -13.97 -23.85
C PRO A 49 1.76 -13.20 -25.02
N THR A 50 1.74 -13.81 -26.20
CA THR A 50 1.19 -13.20 -27.41
C THR A 50 -0.33 -13.05 -27.37
N SER A 51 -1.00 -13.77 -26.48
CA SER A 51 -2.43 -13.63 -26.21
C SER A 51 -2.73 -13.94 -24.74
N ILE A 52 -3.57 -13.13 -24.13
CA ILE A 52 -4.04 -13.29 -22.76
C ILE A 52 -5.51 -13.70 -22.84
N LYS A 53 -5.85 -14.88 -22.26
CA LYS A 53 -7.26 -15.27 -22.07
C LYS A 53 -7.73 -14.66 -20.76
N ARG A 54 -8.65 -13.73 -20.84
CA ARG A 54 -9.31 -13.14 -19.68
C ARG A 54 -10.54 -13.93 -19.30
N ALA A 55 -10.79 -14.10 -18.01
CA ALA A 55 -12.01 -14.74 -17.50
C ALA A 55 -13.23 -13.85 -17.76
N ALA A 56 -13.09 -12.54 -17.58
CA ALA A 56 -14.06 -11.52 -17.94
C ALA A 56 -13.56 -10.68 -19.10
N GLN A 57 -14.43 -10.28 -20.00
CA GLN A 57 -14.04 -9.45 -21.17
C GLN A 57 -13.67 -8.03 -20.73
N ARG A 58 -14.37 -7.52 -19.71
CA ARG A 58 -14.21 -6.19 -19.16
C ARG A 58 -14.40 -6.21 -17.66
N PRO A 59 -13.42 -6.71 -16.90
CA PRO A 59 -13.52 -6.77 -15.44
C PRO A 59 -13.53 -5.36 -14.84
N GLY A 60 -14.15 -5.22 -13.66
CA GLY A 60 -14.23 -3.95 -12.94
C GLY A 60 -12.85 -3.33 -12.65
N SER A 61 -11.84 -4.18 -12.46
CA SER A 61 -10.45 -3.74 -12.27
C SER A 61 -9.88 -2.94 -13.46
N ASP A 62 -10.31 -3.21 -14.70
CA ASP A 62 -9.90 -2.41 -15.86
C ASP A 62 -10.34 -0.96 -15.73
N LEU A 63 -11.59 -0.73 -15.26
CA LEU A 63 -12.10 0.61 -15.04
C LEU A 63 -11.40 1.32 -13.88
N MET A 64 -11.08 0.57 -12.82
CA MET A 64 -10.35 1.10 -11.65
C MET A 64 -8.96 1.58 -12.06
N VAL A 65 -8.21 0.76 -12.81
CA VAL A 65 -6.86 1.11 -13.29
C VAL A 65 -6.91 2.25 -14.30
N GLN A 66 -7.93 2.29 -15.18
CA GLN A 66 -8.13 3.42 -16.08
C GLN A 66 -8.33 4.74 -15.32
N ILE A 67 -9.09 4.72 -14.21
CA ILE A 67 -9.26 5.91 -13.36
C ILE A 67 -7.91 6.36 -12.77
N LEU A 68 -7.10 5.43 -12.26
CA LEU A 68 -5.78 5.78 -11.71
C LEU A 68 -4.88 6.42 -12.77
N LYS A 69 -4.89 5.88 -13.99
CA LYS A 69 -4.20 6.48 -15.13
C LYS A 69 -4.73 7.88 -15.48
N ASP A 70 -6.04 8.04 -15.57
CA ASP A 70 -6.67 9.33 -15.93
C ASP A 70 -6.44 10.40 -14.86
N LEU A 71 -6.18 9.99 -13.61
CA LEU A 71 -5.76 10.86 -12.51
C LEU A 71 -4.24 11.14 -12.47
N ASN A 72 -3.50 10.68 -13.49
CA ASN A 72 -2.04 10.80 -13.61
C ASN A 72 -1.28 10.16 -12.44
N ILE A 73 -1.76 9.04 -11.90
CA ILE A 73 -0.97 8.20 -11.01
C ILE A 73 0.06 7.48 -11.86
N GLU A 74 1.32 7.80 -11.65
CA GLU A 74 2.45 7.24 -12.42
C GLU A 74 2.90 5.89 -11.87
N PHE A 75 2.97 5.77 -10.54
CA PHE A 75 3.46 4.59 -9.84
C PHE A 75 2.45 4.04 -8.83
N ILE A 76 2.47 2.72 -8.70
CA ILE A 76 1.74 1.98 -7.66
C ILE A 76 2.72 1.05 -6.95
N ALA A 77 2.95 1.24 -5.64
CA ALA A 77 3.75 0.30 -4.86
C ALA A 77 2.87 -0.78 -4.24
N ALA A 78 3.33 -2.02 -4.22
CA ALA A 78 2.60 -3.12 -3.60
C ALA A 78 3.52 -4.24 -3.12
N ASN A 79 3.22 -4.83 -1.96
CA ASN A 79 3.61 -6.18 -1.65
C ASN A 79 2.54 -7.11 -2.24
N PRO A 80 2.84 -7.93 -3.30
CA PRO A 80 1.83 -8.66 -4.05
C PRO A 80 0.95 -9.54 -3.17
N ALA A 81 -0.36 -9.49 -3.39
CA ALA A 81 -1.32 -10.24 -2.59
C ALA A 81 -2.58 -10.63 -3.38
N SER A 82 -3.23 -11.75 -2.98
CA SER A 82 -4.42 -12.28 -3.63
C SER A 82 -5.63 -11.33 -3.56
N SER A 83 -5.73 -10.51 -2.53
CA SER A 83 -6.88 -9.63 -2.32
C SER A 83 -7.00 -8.47 -3.32
N PHE A 84 -5.95 -8.23 -4.12
CA PHE A 84 -5.98 -7.25 -5.22
C PHE A 84 -5.42 -7.82 -6.53
N GLU A 85 -5.51 -9.14 -6.72
CA GLU A 85 -5.02 -9.80 -7.93
C GLU A 85 -5.65 -9.25 -9.22
N GLY A 86 -6.95 -8.90 -9.18
CA GLY A 86 -7.63 -8.31 -10.33
C GLY A 86 -7.05 -6.95 -10.73
N LEU A 87 -6.75 -6.10 -9.76
CA LEU A 87 -6.09 -4.81 -10.02
C LEU A 87 -4.68 -5.00 -10.59
N GLN A 88 -3.89 -5.90 -10.00
CA GLN A 88 -2.55 -6.21 -10.48
C GLN A 88 -2.58 -6.73 -11.90
N GLU A 89 -3.50 -7.66 -12.21
CA GLU A 89 -3.69 -8.19 -13.55
C GLU A 89 -4.03 -7.09 -14.56
N SER A 90 -4.94 -6.17 -14.21
CA SER A 90 -5.31 -5.06 -15.08
C SER A 90 -4.18 -4.05 -15.26
N ILE A 91 -3.39 -3.74 -14.25
CA ILE A 91 -2.21 -2.87 -14.38
C ILE A 91 -1.25 -3.42 -15.45
N ILE A 92 -1.06 -4.73 -15.50
CA ILE A 92 -0.11 -5.37 -16.41
C ILE A 92 -0.71 -5.58 -17.80
N ASN A 93 -1.97 -5.98 -17.90
CA ASN A 93 -2.56 -6.56 -19.10
C ASN A 93 -3.67 -5.72 -19.75
N TYR A 94 -4.09 -4.62 -19.11
CA TYR A 94 -5.10 -3.74 -19.69
C TYR A 94 -4.45 -2.62 -20.50
N GLY A 95 -5.08 -2.30 -21.62
CA GLY A 95 -4.69 -1.18 -22.48
C GLY A 95 -3.80 -1.57 -23.66
N PRO A 96 -3.22 -0.58 -24.37
CA PRO A 96 -2.41 -0.81 -25.54
C PRO A 96 -1.01 -1.37 -25.20
N ILE A 97 -0.35 -1.93 -26.21
CA ILE A 97 1.07 -2.30 -26.16
C ILE A 97 1.87 -1.22 -26.89
N PRO A 98 2.91 -0.61 -26.28
CA PRO A 98 3.40 -0.83 -24.93
C PRO A 98 2.41 -0.40 -23.85
N ASN A 99 2.51 -1.02 -22.66
CA ASN A 99 1.64 -0.71 -21.54
C ASN A 99 1.79 0.75 -21.11
N THR A 100 0.65 1.45 -20.95
CA THR A 100 0.58 2.85 -20.54
C THR A 100 -0.13 3.05 -19.21
N MET A 101 -0.39 1.97 -18.48
CA MET A 101 -0.96 2.00 -17.14
C MET A 101 0.11 2.42 -16.12
N PRO A 102 -0.27 2.78 -14.90
CA PRO A 102 0.69 3.05 -13.84
C PRO A 102 1.72 1.93 -13.70
N GLU A 103 2.97 2.27 -13.45
CA GLU A 103 4.02 1.27 -13.22
C GLU A 103 3.85 0.63 -11.84
N LEU A 104 3.85 -0.71 -11.81
CA LEU A 104 3.77 -1.47 -10.56
C LEU A 104 5.16 -1.70 -9.98
N ILE A 105 5.42 -1.13 -8.81
CA ILE A 105 6.66 -1.30 -8.05
C ILE A 105 6.42 -2.35 -6.97
N THR A 106 7.13 -3.47 -7.06
CA THR A 106 7.06 -4.53 -6.05
C THR A 106 7.85 -4.13 -4.81
N ALA A 107 7.19 -4.08 -3.68
CA ALA A 107 7.78 -3.91 -2.36
C ALA A 107 7.81 -5.25 -1.60
N LEU A 108 8.76 -5.40 -0.69
CA LEU A 108 8.90 -6.61 0.14
C LEU A 108 8.04 -6.55 1.41
N HIS A 109 7.49 -5.39 1.74
CA HIS A 109 6.68 -5.16 2.93
C HIS A 109 5.72 -3.98 2.72
N GLU A 110 4.55 -4.04 3.31
CA GLU A 110 3.50 -3.03 3.12
C GLU A 110 3.89 -1.66 3.67
N GLU A 111 4.57 -1.62 4.81
CA GLU A 111 5.10 -0.36 5.36
C GLU A 111 6.06 0.31 4.38
N SER A 112 7.00 -0.45 3.80
CA SER A 112 7.93 0.07 2.80
C SER A 112 7.22 0.60 1.55
N ALA A 113 6.12 -0.04 1.12
CA ALA A 113 5.32 0.44 0.00
C ALA A 113 4.69 1.81 0.29
N VAL A 114 4.16 2.00 1.50
CA VAL A 114 3.57 3.29 1.91
C VAL A 114 4.65 4.36 2.09
N ASP A 115 5.82 4.00 2.66
CA ASP A 115 6.94 4.93 2.82
C ASP A 115 7.50 5.39 1.47
N MET A 116 7.57 4.50 0.47
CA MET A 116 7.93 4.91 -0.91
C MET A 116 6.94 5.94 -1.46
N ALA A 117 5.63 5.71 -1.30
CA ALA A 117 4.61 6.65 -1.76
C ALA A 117 4.65 7.97 -0.98
N HIS A 118 4.92 7.92 0.32
CA HIS A 118 5.12 9.09 1.16
C HIS A 118 6.32 9.92 0.69
N GLY A 119 7.47 9.28 0.48
CA GLY A 119 8.67 9.93 -0.03
C GLY A 119 8.49 10.51 -1.43
N TYR A 120 7.88 9.75 -2.35
CA TYR A 120 7.55 10.21 -3.69
C TYR A 120 6.71 11.48 -3.66
N ALA A 121 5.61 11.47 -2.90
CA ALA A 121 4.72 12.63 -2.84
C ALA A 121 5.39 13.88 -2.24
N LYS A 122 6.35 13.72 -1.33
CA LYS A 122 7.16 14.85 -0.80
C LYS A 122 8.15 15.40 -1.82
N CYS A 123 8.68 14.57 -2.71
CA CYS A 123 9.64 14.99 -3.74
C CYS A 123 8.96 15.57 -4.98
N GLU A 124 7.94 14.88 -5.50
CA GLU A 124 7.27 15.24 -6.76
C GLU A 124 6.10 16.21 -6.55
N GLY A 125 5.56 16.32 -5.32
CA GLY A 125 4.37 17.12 -5.07
C GLY A 125 3.07 16.50 -5.63
N ALA A 126 3.11 15.26 -6.09
CA ALA A 126 2.01 14.50 -6.66
C ALA A 126 1.77 13.21 -5.85
N PRO A 127 0.52 12.74 -5.70
CA PRO A 127 0.27 11.51 -4.96
C PRO A 127 0.73 10.28 -5.75
N MET A 128 1.21 9.28 -5.05
CA MET A 128 1.44 7.92 -5.52
C MET A 128 0.38 7.00 -4.89
N ALA A 129 0.00 5.93 -5.58
CA ALA A 129 -0.89 4.92 -5.03
C ALA A 129 -0.13 3.75 -4.41
N VAL A 130 -0.77 3.07 -3.48
CA VAL A 130 -0.26 1.86 -2.83
C VAL A 130 -1.38 0.82 -2.79
N MET A 131 -1.06 -0.45 -3.07
CA MET A 131 -1.98 -1.57 -2.87
C MET A 131 -1.51 -2.42 -1.70
N LEU A 132 -2.40 -2.67 -0.76
CA LEU A 132 -2.13 -3.43 0.46
C LEU A 132 -3.06 -4.65 0.56
N HIS A 133 -2.51 -5.75 1.09
CA HIS A 133 -3.35 -6.89 1.45
C HIS A 133 -4.29 -6.52 2.60
N GLY A 134 -5.46 -7.08 2.61
CA GLY A 134 -6.55 -6.91 3.57
C GLY A 134 -6.20 -6.41 4.96
N THR A 135 -6.73 -7.03 5.99
CA THR A 135 -6.50 -6.61 7.38
C THR A 135 -5.02 -6.61 7.76
N VAL A 136 -4.29 -7.69 7.40
CA VAL A 136 -2.89 -7.86 7.84
C VAL A 136 -1.94 -6.86 7.18
N GLY A 137 -2.07 -6.62 5.87
CA GLY A 137 -1.22 -5.66 5.16
C GLY A 137 -1.48 -4.22 5.61
N LEU A 138 -2.75 -3.84 5.85
CA LEU A 138 -3.08 -2.52 6.39
C LEU A 138 -2.53 -2.32 7.81
N GLN A 139 -2.54 -3.37 8.64
CA GLN A 139 -1.91 -3.32 9.97
C GLN A 139 -0.39 -3.15 9.88
N HIS A 140 0.28 -3.87 8.98
CA HIS A 140 1.71 -3.72 8.76
C HIS A 140 2.09 -2.31 8.29
N ALA A 141 1.26 -1.68 7.47
CA ALA A 141 1.51 -0.34 6.95
C ALA A 141 1.09 0.80 7.90
N SER A 142 0.43 0.50 9.01
CA SER A 142 -0.22 1.50 9.86
C SER A 142 0.71 2.62 10.32
N MET A 143 1.97 2.31 10.62
CA MET A 143 2.93 3.32 11.09
C MET A 143 3.31 4.29 9.96
N ALA A 144 3.58 3.80 8.76
CA ALA A 144 3.87 4.64 7.59
C ALA A 144 2.66 5.50 7.19
N ILE A 145 1.43 4.97 7.31
CA ILE A 145 0.19 5.76 7.11
C ILE A 145 0.08 6.88 8.14
N TYR A 146 0.39 6.60 9.42
CA TYR A 146 0.40 7.61 10.46
C TYR A 146 1.44 8.71 10.18
N GLN A 147 2.62 8.37 9.70
CA GLN A 147 3.65 9.33 9.31
C GLN A 147 3.17 10.22 8.15
N ALA A 148 2.59 9.66 7.09
CA ALA A 148 2.00 10.42 5.99
C ALA A 148 0.87 11.34 6.46
N TYR A 149 0.04 10.90 7.42
CA TYR A 149 -1.02 11.71 8.02
C TYR A 149 -0.46 12.88 8.82
N HIS A 150 0.55 12.64 9.63
CA HIS A 150 1.21 13.68 10.42
C HIS A 150 1.86 14.73 9.52
N ASP A 151 2.53 14.29 8.46
CA ASP A 151 3.21 15.15 7.49
C ASP A 151 2.27 15.83 6.49
N LYS A 152 0.96 15.52 6.54
CA LYS A 152 -0.04 16.03 5.58
C LYS A 152 0.30 15.68 4.13
N THR A 153 0.84 14.50 3.92
CA THR A 153 1.30 14.04 2.60
C THR A 153 0.19 13.22 1.91
N PRO A 154 -0.13 13.51 0.65
CA PRO A 154 -1.17 12.79 -0.08
C PRO A 154 -0.66 11.41 -0.51
N VAL A 155 -1.26 10.37 0.01
CA VAL A 155 -1.04 8.97 -0.39
C VAL A 155 -2.39 8.31 -0.63
N ILE A 156 -2.54 7.58 -1.73
CA ILE A 156 -3.77 6.87 -2.05
C ILE A 156 -3.57 5.40 -1.74
N ILE A 157 -4.26 4.91 -0.73
CA ILE A 157 -4.10 3.55 -0.23
C ILE A 157 -5.32 2.72 -0.65
N ILE A 158 -5.07 1.70 -1.45
CA ILE A 158 -6.05 0.74 -1.92
C ILE A 158 -5.82 -0.57 -1.17
N VAL A 159 -6.81 -0.99 -0.40
CA VAL A 159 -6.75 -2.21 0.40
C VAL A 159 -7.65 -3.24 -0.23
N GLY A 160 -7.10 -4.37 -0.63
CA GLY A 160 -7.89 -5.47 -1.14
C GLY A 160 -8.63 -6.19 0.01
N ARG A 161 -9.87 -6.58 -0.21
CA ARG A 161 -10.63 -7.40 0.73
C ARG A 161 -11.05 -8.70 0.05
N ASP A 162 -10.68 -9.82 0.65
CA ASP A 162 -11.16 -11.13 0.19
C ASP A 162 -12.67 -11.28 0.43
N ASP A 163 -13.30 -12.12 -0.38
CA ASP A 163 -14.75 -12.36 -0.36
C ASP A 163 -15.27 -12.67 1.07
N LYS A 164 -16.36 -11.99 1.42
CA LYS A 164 -17.05 -12.12 2.71
C LYS A 164 -17.43 -13.55 3.07
N PHE A 165 -17.64 -14.40 2.07
CA PHE A 165 -18.21 -15.71 2.27
C PHE A 165 -17.19 -16.83 2.43
N PHE A 166 -15.97 -16.68 1.89
CA PHE A 166 -15.01 -17.77 1.79
C PHE A 166 -13.72 -17.62 2.60
N ARG A 167 -13.33 -16.40 2.99
CA ARG A 167 -12.06 -16.17 3.70
C ARG A 167 -12.20 -15.12 4.79
N GLN A 168 -12.92 -15.46 5.84
CA GLN A 168 -13.05 -14.57 7.02
C GLN A 168 -11.74 -14.44 7.82
N GLU A 169 -10.77 -15.31 7.60
CA GLU A 169 -9.56 -15.40 8.43
C GLU A 169 -8.65 -14.17 8.35
N GLN A 170 -8.68 -13.43 7.23
CA GLN A 170 -7.86 -12.24 7.02
C GLN A 170 -8.69 -10.98 6.78
N THR A 171 -9.98 -11.02 7.07
CA THR A 171 -10.90 -9.93 6.78
C THR A 171 -11.62 -9.46 8.04
N ALA A 172 -11.23 -8.30 8.56
CA ALA A 172 -11.99 -7.62 9.61
C ALA A 172 -13.30 -7.04 9.04
N ASN A 173 -14.33 -6.91 9.87
CA ASN A 173 -15.63 -6.36 9.46
C ASN A 173 -15.51 -4.91 8.95
N ASP A 174 -14.71 -4.08 9.62
CA ASP A 174 -14.41 -2.69 9.25
C ASP A 174 -12.90 -2.54 9.07
N ILE A 175 -12.40 -2.90 7.89
CA ILE A 175 -10.96 -2.81 7.59
C ILE A 175 -10.52 -1.35 7.58
N ALA A 176 -11.27 -0.45 6.95
CA ALA A 176 -10.96 0.98 6.90
C ALA A 176 -10.89 1.59 8.31
N GLY A 177 -11.68 1.07 9.25
CA GLY A 177 -11.68 1.48 10.65
C GLY A 177 -10.35 1.30 11.37
N LEU A 178 -9.49 0.39 10.92
CA LEU A 178 -8.18 0.14 11.53
C LEU A 178 -7.27 1.38 11.51
N THR A 179 -7.40 2.22 10.50
CA THR A 179 -6.56 3.41 10.29
C THR A 179 -7.35 4.72 10.29
N ARG A 180 -8.66 4.68 10.50
CA ARG A 180 -9.57 5.86 10.44
C ARG A 180 -9.12 7.04 11.30
N ALA A 181 -8.49 6.77 12.44
CA ALA A 181 -8.02 7.82 13.34
C ALA A 181 -6.83 8.64 12.77
N PHE A 182 -6.13 8.11 11.79
CA PHE A 182 -4.96 8.73 11.15
C PHE A 182 -4.98 8.60 9.63
N THR A 183 -6.16 8.68 9.04
CA THR A 183 -6.39 8.91 7.62
C THR A 183 -7.28 10.13 7.44
N LYS A 184 -7.10 10.84 6.35
CA LYS A 184 -7.92 12.00 6.06
C LYS A 184 -9.34 11.63 5.64
N TRP A 185 -9.45 10.53 4.93
CA TRP A 185 -10.71 10.00 4.44
C TRP A 185 -10.58 8.50 4.17
N ASP A 186 -11.63 7.77 4.46
CA ASP A 186 -11.71 6.34 4.16
C ASP A 186 -13.06 5.97 3.56
N ALA A 187 -13.11 4.87 2.81
CA ALA A 187 -14.34 4.28 2.31
C ALA A 187 -14.20 2.76 2.12
N GLN A 188 -15.33 2.09 2.24
CA GLN A 188 -15.50 0.67 1.94
C GLN A 188 -16.76 0.52 1.08
N PRO A 189 -16.66 0.81 -0.24
CA PRO A 189 -17.80 0.77 -1.16
C PRO A 189 -18.39 -0.64 -1.23
N THR A 190 -19.67 -0.71 -1.57
CA THR A 190 -20.45 -1.96 -1.59
C THR A 190 -20.92 -2.36 -2.99
N SER A 191 -20.47 -1.65 -4.01
CA SER A 191 -20.73 -1.96 -5.42
C SER A 191 -19.57 -1.52 -6.31
N LEU A 192 -19.45 -2.11 -7.50
CA LEU A 192 -18.46 -1.67 -8.49
C LEU A 192 -18.62 -0.18 -8.83
N LYS A 193 -19.85 0.28 -9.04
CA LYS A 193 -20.14 1.68 -9.35
C LYS A 193 -19.64 2.64 -8.25
N ASP A 194 -19.90 2.30 -7.00
CA ASP A 194 -19.48 3.11 -5.86
C ASP A 194 -17.94 3.06 -5.68
N THR A 195 -17.32 1.92 -6.01
CA THR A 195 -15.86 1.77 -6.01
C THR A 195 -15.20 2.75 -6.99
N LEU A 196 -15.70 2.86 -8.22
CA LEU A 196 -15.17 3.80 -9.20
C LEU A 196 -15.26 5.25 -8.71
N ALA A 197 -16.40 5.62 -8.11
CA ALA A 197 -16.59 6.95 -7.53
C ALA A 197 -15.67 7.18 -6.30
N ALA A 198 -15.49 6.15 -5.47
CA ALA A 198 -14.64 6.21 -4.29
C ALA A 198 -13.16 6.43 -4.64
N ILE A 199 -12.63 5.82 -5.70
CA ILE A 199 -11.25 6.03 -6.15
C ILE A 199 -11.03 7.50 -6.53
N GLN A 200 -11.93 8.08 -7.33
CA GLN A 200 -11.85 9.51 -7.70
C GLN A 200 -11.96 10.43 -6.49
N ARG A 201 -12.85 10.09 -5.55
CA ARG A 201 -13.02 10.85 -4.33
C ARG A 201 -11.78 10.76 -3.43
N ALA A 202 -11.18 9.59 -3.26
CA ALA A 202 -9.96 9.41 -2.50
C ALA A 202 -8.82 10.30 -3.01
N TYR A 203 -8.62 10.30 -4.32
CA TYR A 203 -7.65 11.20 -4.95
C TYR A 203 -7.95 12.67 -4.61
N LYS A 204 -9.20 13.12 -4.84
CA LYS A 204 -9.63 14.48 -4.55
C LYS A 204 -9.40 14.86 -3.08
N GLU A 205 -9.79 13.99 -2.15
CA GLU A 205 -9.59 14.21 -0.72
C GLU A 205 -8.11 14.25 -0.36
N ALA A 206 -7.29 13.35 -0.94
CA ALA A 206 -5.85 13.32 -0.66
C ALA A 206 -5.15 14.63 -1.03
N ILE A 207 -5.43 15.19 -2.21
CA ILE A 207 -4.77 16.40 -2.74
C ILE A 207 -5.40 17.71 -2.27
N THR A 208 -6.58 17.69 -1.66
CA THR A 208 -7.22 18.92 -1.15
C THR A 208 -6.60 19.32 0.19
N PRO A 209 -6.09 20.56 0.35
CA PRO A 209 -5.53 21.00 1.64
C PRO A 209 -6.58 21.03 2.78
N PRO A 210 -6.18 20.68 4.01
CA PRO A 210 -4.92 20.04 4.38
C PRO A 210 -4.82 18.65 3.77
N MET A 211 -3.76 18.37 2.98
CA MET A 211 -3.55 17.10 2.32
C MET A 211 -3.36 15.96 3.33
N GLY A 212 -3.47 14.72 2.88
CA GLY A 212 -3.26 13.56 3.75
C GLY A 212 -3.57 12.23 3.07
N PRO A 213 -3.23 11.11 3.72
CA PRO A 213 -3.49 9.78 3.19
C PRO A 213 -4.99 9.46 3.18
N THR A 214 -5.42 8.72 2.18
CA THR A 214 -6.80 8.21 2.04
C THR A 214 -6.77 6.69 1.88
N VAL A 215 -7.79 6.02 2.41
CA VAL A 215 -7.90 4.55 2.36
C VAL A 215 -9.20 4.15 1.68
N ILE A 216 -9.10 3.24 0.71
CA ILE A 216 -10.24 2.63 0.04
C ILE A 216 -10.12 1.12 0.18
N VAL A 217 -11.13 0.48 0.73
CA VAL A 217 -11.20 -0.99 0.80
C VAL A 217 -12.04 -1.50 -0.36
N ILE A 218 -11.45 -2.36 -1.20
CA ILE A 218 -12.08 -2.86 -2.44
C ILE A 218 -12.21 -4.38 -2.37
N ASP A 219 -13.43 -4.87 -2.54
CA ASP A 219 -13.69 -6.31 -2.59
C ASP A 219 -13.11 -6.94 -3.87
N THR A 220 -12.58 -8.15 -3.75
CA THR A 220 -12.10 -8.94 -4.89
C THR A 220 -13.21 -9.22 -5.89
N GLU A 221 -14.45 -9.35 -5.44
CA GLU A 221 -15.62 -9.52 -6.32
C GLU A 221 -15.77 -8.36 -7.31
N PHE A 222 -15.67 -7.11 -6.83
CA PHE A 222 -15.81 -5.94 -7.71
C PHE A 222 -14.66 -5.78 -8.69
N GLN A 223 -13.48 -6.31 -8.35
CA GLN A 223 -12.36 -6.36 -9.28
C GLN A 223 -12.61 -7.33 -10.44
N LYS A 224 -13.30 -8.44 -10.17
CA LYS A 224 -13.58 -9.53 -11.13
C LYS A 224 -14.94 -9.41 -11.82
N GLU A 225 -15.85 -8.61 -11.29
CA GLU A 225 -17.18 -8.39 -11.83
C GLU A 225 -17.12 -7.86 -13.27
N GLU A 226 -17.94 -8.42 -14.16
CA GLU A 226 -18.08 -7.92 -15.53
C GLU A 226 -18.73 -6.53 -15.52
N ALA A 227 -17.99 -5.51 -15.94
CA ALA A 227 -18.45 -4.13 -15.87
C ALA A 227 -19.54 -3.77 -16.92
N GLY A 228 -19.75 -4.63 -17.93
CA GLY A 228 -20.77 -4.40 -18.97
C GLY A 228 -20.69 -2.99 -19.56
N GLU A 229 -21.81 -2.27 -19.56
CA GLU A 229 -21.95 -0.90 -20.09
C GLU A 229 -21.60 0.19 -19.05
N LEU A 230 -21.09 -0.16 -17.87
CA LEU A 230 -20.74 0.80 -16.82
C LEU A 230 -19.68 1.77 -17.32
N LYS A 231 -19.93 3.06 -17.14
CA LYS A 231 -19.01 4.12 -17.54
C LYS A 231 -18.25 4.66 -16.35
N ILE A 232 -17.00 5.03 -16.58
CA ILE A 232 -16.20 5.76 -15.59
C ILE A 232 -16.87 7.11 -15.29
N PRO A 233 -17.10 7.46 -14.02
CA PRO A 233 -17.62 8.78 -13.66
C PRO A 233 -16.68 9.90 -14.13
N THR A 234 -17.25 11.03 -14.53
CA THR A 234 -16.43 12.21 -14.87
C THR A 234 -15.77 12.78 -13.62
N TYR A 235 -14.44 12.84 -13.62
CA TYR A 235 -13.70 13.45 -12.52
C TYR A 235 -13.83 14.97 -12.55
N THR A 236 -14.15 15.57 -11.39
CA THR A 236 -14.20 17.01 -11.22
C THR A 236 -13.10 17.43 -10.21
N PRO A 237 -12.04 18.09 -10.67
CA PRO A 237 -10.96 18.57 -9.80
C PRO A 237 -11.48 19.50 -8.69
N PRO A 238 -10.81 19.56 -7.53
CA PRO A 238 -11.13 20.53 -6.50
C PRO A 238 -10.84 21.95 -7.00
N ILE A 239 -11.71 22.90 -6.66
CA ILE A 239 -11.50 24.32 -6.94
C ILE A 239 -10.86 24.96 -5.72
N PHE A 240 -9.61 25.38 -5.85
CA PHE A 240 -8.92 26.11 -4.77
C PHE A 240 -9.23 27.61 -4.90
N LYS A 241 -9.77 28.19 -3.81
CA LYS A 241 -9.96 29.64 -3.76
C LYS A 241 -8.60 30.32 -3.58
N THR A 242 -8.23 31.17 -4.52
CA THR A 242 -7.05 32.02 -4.38
C THR A 242 -7.38 33.20 -3.43
N ILE A 243 -6.46 33.53 -2.53
CA ILE A 243 -6.58 34.72 -1.69
C ILE A 243 -6.26 35.97 -2.53
N ASN A 244 -7.01 37.05 -2.31
CA ASN A 244 -6.70 38.31 -2.95
C ASN A 244 -5.51 39.01 -2.27
N LYS A 245 -4.94 40.07 -2.90
CA LYS A 245 -3.76 40.77 -2.39
C LYS A 245 -3.97 41.38 -0.99
N LYS A 246 -5.20 41.85 -0.65
CA LYS A 246 -5.52 42.38 0.67
C LYS A 246 -5.47 41.28 1.74
N GLN A 247 -6.05 40.13 1.46
CA GLN A 247 -6.00 38.99 2.36
C GLN A 247 -4.56 38.49 2.56
N ALA A 248 -3.77 38.38 1.48
CA ALA A 248 -2.36 38.00 1.55
C ALA A 248 -1.56 38.98 2.44
N LYS A 249 -1.78 40.27 2.26
CA LYS A 249 -1.11 41.31 3.09
C LYS A 249 -1.48 41.19 4.58
N ASN A 250 -2.76 40.99 4.91
CA ASN A 250 -3.21 40.81 6.28
C ASN A 250 -2.58 39.57 6.93
N ILE A 251 -2.53 38.46 6.20
CA ILE A 251 -1.87 37.21 6.67
C ILE A 251 -0.38 37.48 6.95
N ALA A 252 0.31 38.13 6.01
CA ALA A 252 1.72 38.45 6.18
C ALA A 252 1.98 39.36 7.39
N GLN A 253 1.12 40.36 7.62
CA GLN A 253 1.22 41.25 8.81
C GLN A 253 1.06 40.45 10.10
N ASN A 254 0.04 39.58 10.20
CA ASN A 254 -0.20 38.76 11.40
C ASN A 254 0.89 37.72 11.67
N LEU A 255 1.68 37.34 10.66
CA LEU A 255 2.81 36.42 10.83
C LEU A 255 4.09 37.13 11.28
N MET A 256 4.15 38.47 11.19
CA MET A 256 5.30 39.27 11.61
C MET A 256 5.15 39.88 13.00
N GLU A 257 3.95 39.82 13.58
CA GLU A 257 3.64 40.18 14.97
C GLU A 257 3.84 38.98 15.90
#